data_75eab9b110f6693f0adcfb8b08731f34
#
_entry.id   75eab9b110f6693f0adcfb8b08731f34
#
_cell.length_a   1.000
_cell.length_b   1.000
_cell.length_c   1.000
_cell.angle_alpha   90.00
_cell.angle_beta   90.00
_cell.angle_gamma   90.00
#
_symmetry.space_group_name_H-M   'P 1'
#
loop_
_entity.id
_entity.type
_entity.pdbx_description
1 polymer ?
#
loop_
_entity_poly.entity_id
_entity_poly.type
_entity_poly.pdbx_seq_one_letter_code
_entity_poly.pdbx_strand_id
1 'polypeptide(L)'
;MDNFEIDEILKSMEIVVDNREHKINRAERRYKRFGVPYSFGTLSYGDYTYNAVINGQKIYDNSATILGRVVIERKMSLDELAMCFTRGRERFKKEFQRAMDQNAKVYLLVENGSYEKILSHSYKSRYNPKAFLASLEAFQARYNMQVVFCLETTTPTLIKEILYRELKERLERGEFG
;
A
#
# COMPACT_ATOMS: atom_id res chain seq x y z
N MET A 1 -2.46 -22.99 -12.57
CA MET A 1 -1.42 -23.37 -11.58
C MET A 1 -2.01 -24.35 -10.59
N ASP A 2 -1.25 -25.37 -10.20
CA ASP A 2 -1.67 -26.23 -9.10
C ASP A 2 -1.27 -25.64 -7.74
N ASN A 3 -1.74 -26.24 -6.64
CA ASN A 3 -1.47 -25.74 -5.29
C ASN A 3 0.02 -25.76 -4.92
N PHE A 4 0.78 -26.72 -5.46
CA PHE A 4 2.21 -26.82 -5.19
C PHE A 4 2.98 -25.67 -5.86
N GLU A 5 2.66 -25.38 -7.13
CA GLU A 5 3.24 -24.25 -7.87
C GLU A 5 2.93 -22.91 -7.17
N ILE A 6 1.68 -22.73 -6.71
CA ILE A 6 1.27 -21.53 -5.96
C ILE A 6 2.10 -21.39 -4.68
N ASP A 7 2.27 -22.47 -3.91
CA ASP A 7 3.05 -22.44 -2.67
C ASP A 7 4.53 -22.11 -2.92
N GLU A 8 5.13 -22.62 -3.98
CA GLU A 8 6.52 -22.29 -4.34
C GLU A 8 6.68 -20.82 -4.74
N ILE A 9 5.73 -20.28 -5.50
CA ILE A 9 5.71 -18.84 -5.85
C ILE A 9 5.58 -17.98 -4.59
N LEU A 10 4.66 -18.33 -3.70
CA LEU A 10 4.45 -17.61 -2.44
C LEU A 10 5.68 -17.64 -1.52
N LYS A 11 6.44 -18.74 -1.49
CA LYS A 11 7.73 -18.81 -0.76
C LYS A 11 8.78 -17.85 -1.32
N SER A 12 8.71 -17.53 -2.60
CA SER A 12 9.64 -16.59 -3.26
C SER A 12 9.23 -15.11 -3.07
N MET A 13 8.09 -14.84 -2.43
CA MET A 13 7.58 -13.48 -2.28
C MET A 13 8.55 -12.60 -1.52
N GLU A 14 8.80 -11.42 -2.06
CA GLU A 14 9.46 -10.30 -1.41
C GLU A 14 8.56 -9.06 -1.41
N ILE A 15 8.78 -8.16 -0.47
CA ILE A 15 8.13 -6.83 -0.46
C ILE A 15 9.07 -5.85 -1.15
N VAL A 16 8.56 -5.15 -2.17
CA VAL A 16 9.26 -4.04 -2.79
C VAL A 16 8.86 -2.74 -2.09
N VAL A 17 9.85 -2.04 -1.56
CA VAL A 17 9.71 -0.74 -0.90
C VAL A 17 10.07 0.35 -1.90
N ASP A 18 9.25 1.40 -2.01
CA ASP A 18 9.55 2.53 -2.89
C ASP A 18 10.85 3.23 -2.48
N ASN A 19 11.69 3.59 -3.45
CA ASN A 19 12.96 4.28 -3.21
C ASN A 19 12.79 5.63 -2.51
N ARG A 20 11.59 6.24 -2.58
CA ARG A 20 11.27 7.53 -1.93
C ARG A 20 10.91 7.36 -0.44
N GLU A 21 10.62 6.13 0.01
CA GLU A 21 10.45 5.88 1.45
C GLU A 21 11.74 6.21 2.20
N HIS A 22 11.64 7.05 3.23
CA HIS A 22 12.79 7.54 3.97
C HIS A 22 13.56 6.41 4.66
N LYS A 23 14.86 6.32 4.40
CA LYS A 23 15.80 5.39 5.05
C LYS A 23 16.16 5.89 6.46
N ILE A 24 15.20 5.92 7.36
CA ILE A 24 15.39 6.27 8.77
C ILE A 24 15.31 5.02 9.63
N ASN A 25 15.91 5.03 10.80
CA ASN A 25 15.94 3.89 11.74
C ASN A 25 14.54 3.29 12.03
N ARG A 26 13.49 4.11 12.01
CA ARG A 26 12.10 3.66 12.20
C ARG A 26 11.61 2.84 11.00
N ALA A 27 11.94 3.26 9.79
CA ALA A 27 11.59 2.53 8.57
C ALA A 27 12.35 1.19 8.49
N GLU A 28 13.65 1.19 8.78
CA GLU A 28 14.45 -0.05 8.81
C GLU A 28 13.92 -1.06 9.84
N ARG A 29 13.54 -0.59 11.03
CA ARG A 29 12.88 -1.46 12.02
C ARG A 29 11.58 -2.04 11.53
N ARG A 30 10.80 -1.30 10.73
CA ARG A 30 9.57 -1.78 10.09
C ARG A 30 9.89 -2.87 9.08
N TYR A 31 10.88 -2.66 8.20
CA TYR A 31 11.26 -3.63 7.16
C TYR A 31 11.75 -4.95 7.75
N LYS A 32 12.55 -4.92 8.81
CA LYS A 32 13.01 -6.12 9.53
C LYS A 32 11.87 -6.95 10.14
N ARG A 33 10.70 -6.34 10.34
CA ARG A 33 9.51 -6.98 10.93
C ARG A 33 8.52 -7.51 9.90
N PHE A 34 8.79 -7.40 8.60
CA PHE A 34 7.93 -8.00 7.58
C PHE A 34 7.86 -9.53 7.66
N GLY A 35 8.93 -10.17 8.12
CA GLY A 35 9.00 -11.64 8.18
C GLY A 35 9.16 -12.31 6.81
N VAL A 36 9.41 -11.53 5.75
CA VAL A 36 9.76 -11.95 4.39
C VAL A 36 10.88 -11.06 3.86
N PRO A 37 11.62 -11.48 2.82
CA PRO A 37 12.61 -10.63 2.17
C PRO A 37 11.99 -9.32 1.66
N TYR A 38 12.82 -8.29 1.55
CA TYR A 38 12.42 -7.03 0.93
C TYR A 38 13.55 -6.48 0.05
N SER A 39 13.16 -5.72 -0.94
CA SER A 39 14.05 -5.00 -1.85
C SER A 39 13.55 -3.58 -2.08
N PHE A 40 14.36 -2.76 -2.73
CA PHE A 40 13.96 -1.40 -3.10
C PHE A 40 13.71 -1.32 -4.61
N GLY A 41 12.75 -0.49 -5.01
CA GLY A 41 12.44 -0.23 -6.41
C GLY A 41 11.74 1.12 -6.56
N THR A 42 11.57 1.59 -7.77
CA THR A 42 10.83 2.82 -8.05
C THR A 42 9.38 2.47 -8.39
N LEU A 43 8.45 2.77 -7.50
CA LEU A 43 7.03 2.57 -7.75
C LEU A 43 6.41 3.81 -8.41
N SER A 44 5.54 3.61 -9.39
CA SER A 44 4.79 4.71 -10.03
C SER A 44 3.77 5.34 -9.09
N TYR A 45 3.26 4.57 -8.13
CA TYR A 45 2.31 4.95 -7.08
C TYR A 45 2.45 3.99 -5.89
N GLY A 46 2.06 4.45 -4.70
CA GLY A 46 2.17 3.71 -3.44
C GLY A 46 3.59 3.61 -2.90
N ASP A 47 3.70 3.06 -1.70
CA ASP A 47 4.96 2.92 -0.94
C ASP A 47 5.47 1.48 -0.94
N TYR A 48 4.57 0.49 -1.06
CA TYR A 48 4.90 -0.95 -1.01
C TYR A 48 4.11 -1.72 -2.06
N THR A 49 4.76 -2.73 -2.65
CA THR A 49 4.12 -3.77 -3.46
C THR A 49 4.80 -5.12 -3.22
N TYR A 50 4.23 -6.19 -3.74
CA TYR A 50 4.91 -7.50 -3.73
C TYR A 50 5.73 -7.69 -5.01
N ASN A 51 6.70 -8.59 -4.95
CA ASN A 51 7.31 -9.24 -6.09
C ASN A 51 7.45 -10.73 -5.78
N ALA A 52 7.50 -11.58 -6.78
CA ALA A 52 7.71 -13.01 -6.63
C ALA A 52 8.30 -13.58 -7.92
N VAL A 53 8.75 -14.83 -7.88
CA VAL A 53 9.32 -15.52 -9.04
C VAL A 53 8.28 -16.47 -9.62
N ILE A 54 7.94 -16.27 -10.90
CA ILE A 54 7.02 -17.11 -11.67
C ILE A 54 7.78 -17.61 -12.91
N ASN A 55 7.83 -18.91 -13.13
CA ASN A 55 8.57 -19.52 -14.24
C ASN A 55 10.04 -19.04 -14.33
N GLY A 56 10.70 -18.89 -13.18
CA GLY A 56 12.10 -18.44 -13.10
C GLY A 56 12.32 -16.93 -13.30
N GLN A 57 11.27 -16.14 -13.48
CA GLN A 57 11.36 -14.69 -13.67
C GLN A 57 10.58 -13.93 -12.59
N LYS A 58 11.11 -12.79 -12.15
CA LYS A 58 10.37 -11.88 -11.26
C LYS A 58 9.18 -11.25 -11.98
N ILE A 59 8.07 -11.06 -11.26
CA ILE A 59 6.86 -10.39 -11.78
C ILE A 59 7.20 -8.97 -12.22
N TYR A 60 8.05 -8.27 -11.46
CA TYR A 60 8.50 -6.91 -11.78
C TYR A 60 10.01 -6.84 -11.84
N ASP A 61 10.52 -6.09 -12.81
CA ASP A 61 11.93 -5.71 -12.88
C ASP A 61 12.17 -4.49 -11.98
N ASN A 62 12.95 -4.67 -10.91
CA ASN A 62 13.25 -3.60 -9.97
C ASN A 62 14.17 -2.49 -10.55
N SER A 63 14.77 -2.70 -11.72
CA SER A 63 15.56 -1.68 -12.43
C SER A 63 14.69 -0.69 -13.21
N ALA A 64 13.44 -1.06 -13.48
CA ALA A 64 12.44 -0.21 -14.14
C ALA A 64 11.44 0.40 -13.15
N THR A 65 10.62 1.34 -13.61
CA THR A 65 9.49 1.84 -12.82
C THR A 65 8.40 0.78 -12.72
N ILE A 66 8.08 0.37 -11.51
CA ILE A 66 7.12 -0.68 -11.22
C ILE A 66 5.70 -0.13 -11.23
N LEU A 67 4.85 -0.75 -12.04
CA LEU A 67 3.40 -0.53 -12.09
C LEU A 67 2.71 -1.65 -11.28
N GLY A 68 2.78 -1.56 -9.95
CA GLY A 68 2.26 -2.59 -9.07
C GLY A 68 0.76 -2.82 -9.26
N ARG A 69 0.33 -4.07 -9.43
CA ARG A 69 -1.11 -4.43 -9.50
C ARG A 69 -1.84 -4.21 -8.19
N VAL A 70 -1.11 -4.34 -7.09
CA VAL A 70 -1.58 -4.05 -5.73
C VAL A 70 -0.50 -3.25 -5.05
N VAL A 71 -0.87 -2.13 -4.44
CA VAL A 71 0.06 -1.28 -3.71
C VAL A 71 -0.53 -0.86 -2.37
N ILE A 72 0.36 -0.57 -1.44
CA ILE A 72 -0.01 0.03 -0.16
C ILE A 72 0.57 1.45 -0.13
N GLU A 73 -0.29 2.41 0.09
CA GLU A 73 0.06 3.80 0.42
C GLU A 73 -0.05 3.96 1.93
N ARG A 74 1.04 4.30 2.62
CA ARG A 74 1.08 4.42 4.08
C ARG A 74 1.07 5.87 4.53
N LYS A 75 0.24 6.15 5.52
CA LYS A 75 0.22 7.43 6.25
C LYS A 75 0.47 7.18 7.74
N MET A 76 1.42 7.88 8.32
CA MET A 76 1.79 7.67 9.72
C MET A 76 0.83 8.32 10.72
N SER A 77 -0.15 9.11 10.24
CA SER A 77 -1.15 9.75 11.08
C SER A 77 -2.33 10.31 10.28
N LEU A 78 -3.42 10.66 10.97
CA LEU A 78 -4.52 11.43 10.39
C LEU A 78 -4.08 12.83 9.95
N ASP A 79 -3.09 13.43 10.62
CA ASP A 79 -2.57 14.75 10.24
C ASP A 79 -1.85 14.71 8.89
N GLU A 80 -1.08 13.65 8.62
CA GLU A 80 -0.46 13.46 7.31
C GLU A 80 -1.50 13.24 6.23
N LEU A 81 -2.52 12.41 6.50
CA LEU A 81 -3.63 12.20 5.56
C LEU A 81 -4.43 13.48 5.32
N ALA A 82 -4.68 14.30 6.36
CA ALA A 82 -5.33 15.60 6.22
C ALA A 82 -4.54 16.54 5.30
N MET A 83 -3.19 16.55 5.39
CA MET A 83 -2.36 17.32 4.46
C MET A 83 -2.50 16.82 3.01
N CYS A 84 -2.64 15.52 2.80
CA CYS A 84 -2.88 14.95 1.46
C CYS A 84 -4.23 15.39 0.88
N PHE A 85 -5.26 15.58 1.71
CA PHE A 85 -6.58 16.04 1.26
C PHE A 85 -6.72 17.57 1.19
N THR A 86 -5.72 18.32 1.64
CA THR A 86 -5.70 19.78 1.61
C THR A 86 -4.61 20.30 0.67
N ARG A 87 -3.46 20.67 1.18
CA ARG A 87 -2.34 21.24 0.40
C ARG A 87 -1.76 20.28 -0.65
N GLY A 88 -1.77 18.98 -0.38
CA GLY A 88 -1.28 17.93 -1.29
C GLY A 88 -2.34 17.34 -2.23
N ARG A 89 -3.57 17.89 -2.26
CA ARG A 89 -4.73 17.25 -2.89
C ARG A 89 -4.51 16.88 -4.36
N GLU A 90 -3.98 17.79 -5.15
CA GLU A 90 -3.79 17.55 -6.59
C GLU A 90 -2.71 16.49 -6.85
N ARG A 91 -1.63 16.49 -6.07
CA ARG A 91 -0.60 15.45 -6.15
C ARG A 91 -1.16 14.09 -5.77
N PHE A 92 -1.92 14.02 -4.68
CA PHE A 92 -2.53 12.80 -4.18
C PHE A 92 -3.55 12.23 -5.16
N LYS A 93 -4.40 13.08 -5.75
CA LYS A 93 -5.31 12.68 -6.84
C LYS A 93 -4.57 12.09 -8.04
N LYS A 94 -3.49 12.75 -8.49
CA LYS A 94 -2.70 12.27 -9.64
C LYS A 94 -2.08 10.90 -9.37
N GLU A 95 -1.68 10.63 -8.15
CA GLU A 95 -1.12 9.34 -7.75
C GLU A 95 -2.19 8.23 -7.83
N PHE A 96 -3.36 8.45 -7.23
CA PHE A 96 -4.46 7.49 -7.32
C PHE A 96 -5.02 7.34 -8.74
N GLN A 97 -4.99 8.42 -9.54
CA GLN A 97 -5.38 8.34 -10.94
C GLN A 97 -4.42 7.44 -11.73
N ARG A 98 -3.10 7.57 -11.54
CA ARG A 98 -2.13 6.66 -12.18
C ARG A 98 -2.36 5.21 -11.80
N ALA A 99 -2.68 4.93 -10.53
CA ALA A 99 -3.02 3.59 -10.08
C ALA A 99 -4.29 3.07 -10.77
N MET A 100 -5.33 3.90 -10.85
CA MET A 100 -6.59 3.57 -11.52
C MET A 100 -6.39 3.31 -13.02
N ASP A 101 -5.57 4.10 -13.70
CA ASP A 101 -5.27 3.94 -15.13
C ASP A 101 -4.55 2.61 -15.42
N GLN A 102 -3.88 2.03 -14.42
CA GLN A 102 -3.26 0.70 -14.46
C GLN A 102 -4.14 -0.41 -13.86
N ASN A 103 -5.39 -0.09 -13.54
CA ASN A 103 -6.33 -1.01 -12.88
C ASN A 103 -5.74 -1.61 -11.59
N ALA A 104 -4.90 -0.86 -10.89
CA ALA A 104 -4.29 -1.28 -9.65
C ALA A 104 -5.25 -1.13 -8.47
N LYS A 105 -5.13 -2.03 -7.49
CA LYS A 105 -5.81 -1.92 -6.19
C LYS A 105 -4.88 -1.23 -5.20
N VAL A 106 -5.39 -0.21 -4.51
CA VAL A 106 -4.64 0.57 -3.54
C VAL A 106 -5.18 0.32 -2.13
N TYR A 107 -4.32 -0.04 -1.20
CA TYR A 107 -4.62 -0.03 0.23
C TYR A 107 -4.05 1.24 0.86
N LEU A 108 -4.92 2.13 1.33
CA LEU A 108 -4.54 3.30 2.11
C LEU A 108 -4.44 2.89 3.58
N LEU A 109 -3.23 2.65 4.05
CA LEU A 109 -2.94 2.22 5.41
C LEU A 109 -2.61 3.44 6.27
N VAL A 110 -3.45 3.70 7.27
CA VAL A 110 -3.35 4.89 8.13
C VAL A 110 -3.06 4.47 9.56
N GLU A 111 -1.84 4.79 10.01
CA GLU A 111 -1.40 4.46 11.37
C GLU A 111 -2.06 5.36 12.42
N ASN A 112 -2.44 4.74 13.53
CA ASN A 112 -3.01 5.41 14.71
C ASN A 112 -4.27 6.24 14.43
N GLY A 113 -4.92 6.00 13.29
CA GLY A 113 -6.18 6.63 12.89
C GLY A 113 -7.40 5.74 13.15
N SER A 114 -8.58 6.34 13.09
CA SER A 114 -9.87 5.65 13.00
C SER A 114 -10.96 6.60 12.51
N TYR A 115 -12.09 6.08 12.10
CA TYR A 115 -13.26 6.89 11.75
C TYR A 115 -13.75 7.71 12.94
N GLU A 116 -13.74 7.15 14.16
CA GLU A 116 -14.12 7.83 15.39
C GLU A 116 -13.22 9.03 15.67
N LYS A 117 -11.91 8.88 15.45
CA LYS A 117 -10.95 9.99 15.61
C LYS A 117 -11.16 11.08 14.55
N ILE A 118 -11.54 10.72 13.32
CA ILE A 118 -11.89 11.72 12.29
C ILE A 118 -13.13 12.48 12.74
N LEU A 119 -14.21 11.78 13.10
CA LEU A 119 -15.49 12.39 13.47
C LEU A 119 -15.41 13.25 14.73
N SER A 120 -14.62 12.84 15.73
CA SER A 120 -14.43 13.58 16.99
C SER A 120 -13.35 14.66 16.91
N HIS A 121 -12.75 14.89 15.73
CA HIS A 121 -11.62 15.82 15.53
C HIS A 121 -10.44 15.52 16.47
N SER A 122 -10.14 14.25 16.66
CA SER A 122 -8.99 13.79 17.48
C SER A 122 -7.70 13.73 16.66
N TYR A 123 -7.33 14.82 16.00
CA TYR A 123 -6.09 15.09 15.25
C TYR A 123 -5.74 16.58 15.34
N LYS A 124 -4.51 16.96 15.00
CA LYS A 124 -4.00 18.33 15.18
C LYS A 124 -4.39 19.29 14.05
N SER A 125 -4.54 18.76 12.83
CA SER A 125 -4.92 19.55 11.66
C SER A 125 -6.25 20.29 11.88
N ARG A 126 -6.36 21.50 11.33
CA ARG A 126 -7.63 22.27 11.31
C ARG A 126 -8.60 21.79 10.23
N TYR A 127 -8.28 20.71 9.52
CA TYR A 127 -9.17 20.16 8.51
C TYR A 127 -10.49 19.71 9.14
N ASN A 128 -11.59 20.24 8.65
CA ASN A 128 -12.91 19.98 9.23
C ASN A 128 -13.27 18.49 9.18
N PRO A 129 -13.76 17.88 10.27
CA PRO A 129 -14.09 16.45 10.33
C PRO A 129 -15.05 15.98 9.24
N LYS A 130 -16.12 16.73 8.95
CA LYS A 130 -17.08 16.40 7.89
C LYS A 130 -16.42 16.41 6.50
N ALA A 131 -15.60 17.43 6.24
CA ALA A 131 -14.84 17.53 4.98
C ALA A 131 -13.79 16.44 4.86
N PHE A 132 -13.15 16.04 5.97
CA PHE A 132 -12.18 14.96 6.00
C PHE A 132 -12.83 13.62 5.65
N LEU A 133 -13.92 13.27 6.34
CA LEU A 133 -14.67 12.05 6.05
C LEU A 133 -15.18 12.06 4.60
N ALA A 134 -15.77 13.15 4.13
CA ALA A 134 -16.26 13.28 2.76
C ALA A 134 -15.15 13.09 1.73
N SER A 135 -13.93 13.60 1.99
CA SER A 135 -12.78 13.38 1.10
C SER A 135 -12.33 11.93 1.09
N LEU A 136 -12.27 11.27 2.24
CA LEU A 136 -11.89 9.87 2.36
C LEU A 136 -12.88 8.96 1.62
N GLU A 137 -14.17 9.15 1.84
CA GLU A 137 -15.23 8.37 1.18
C GLU A 137 -15.28 8.64 -0.34
N ALA A 138 -15.07 9.90 -0.76
CA ALA A 138 -14.99 10.25 -2.17
C ALA A 138 -13.82 9.57 -2.90
N PHE A 139 -12.68 9.42 -2.23
CA PHE A 139 -11.54 8.68 -2.79
C PHE A 139 -11.85 7.19 -2.90
N GLN A 140 -12.47 6.57 -1.88
CA GLN A 140 -12.89 5.17 -1.94
C GLN A 140 -13.92 4.94 -3.05
N ALA A 141 -14.88 5.84 -3.23
CA ALA A 141 -15.90 5.73 -4.27
C ALA A 141 -15.36 5.92 -5.68
N ARG A 142 -14.29 6.73 -5.84
CA ARG A 142 -13.73 7.08 -7.16
C ARG A 142 -12.66 6.09 -7.61
N TYR A 143 -11.80 5.67 -6.70
CA TYR A 143 -10.63 4.85 -6.98
C TYR A 143 -10.83 3.43 -6.45
N ASN A 144 -10.15 2.46 -7.03
CA ASN A 144 -10.11 1.10 -6.47
C ASN A 144 -9.22 1.08 -5.21
N MET A 145 -9.75 1.67 -4.12
CA MET A 145 -9.05 1.92 -2.89
C MET A 145 -9.80 1.33 -1.69
N GLN A 146 -9.05 0.78 -0.75
CA GLN A 146 -9.55 0.34 0.54
C GLN A 146 -8.75 1.02 1.66
N VAL A 147 -9.44 1.66 2.61
CA VAL A 147 -8.82 2.22 3.82
C VAL A 147 -8.62 1.13 4.86
N VAL A 148 -7.43 1.13 5.47
CA VAL A 148 -7.08 0.24 6.59
C VAL A 148 -6.50 1.09 7.72
N PHE A 149 -7.22 1.19 8.82
CA PHE A 149 -6.70 1.80 10.04
C PHE A 149 -5.97 0.75 10.90
N CYS A 150 -4.82 1.10 11.42
CA CYS A 150 -4.02 0.22 12.25
C CYS A 150 -3.18 0.99 13.28
N LEU A 151 -2.56 0.27 14.20
CA LEU A 151 -1.50 0.82 15.03
C LEU A 151 -0.16 0.68 14.29
N GLU A 152 0.77 1.60 14.53
CA GLU A 152 2.12 1.52 13.98
C GLU A 152 2.79 0.16 14.27
N THR A 153 2.53 -0.40 15.44
CA THR A 153 3.09 -1.71 15.84
C THR A 153 2.63 -2.87 14.99
N THR A 154 1.45 -2.78 14.37
CA THR A 154 0.87 -3.82 13.50
C THR A 154 1.12 -3.58 12.01
N THR A 155 1.58 -2.38 11.62
CA THR A 155 1.84 -2.01 10.23
C THR A 155 2.69 -3.02 9.45
N PRO A 156 3.85 -3.50 9.98
CA PRO A 156 4.67 -4.46 9.22
C PRO A 156 3.93 -5.75 8.89
N THR A 157 3.20 -6.28 9.87
CA THR A 157 2.41 -7.50 9.71
C THR A 157 1.30 -7.31 8.67
N LEU A 158 0.59 -6.17 8.73
CA LEU A 158 -0.50 -5.89 7.78
C LEU A 158 0.02 -5.68 6.36
N ILE A 159 1.15 -4.97 6.17
CA ILE A 159 1.77 -4.83 4.86
C ILE A 159 2.03 -6.22 4.26
N LYS A 160 2.68 -7.10 5.02
CA LYS A 160 3.00 -8.46 4.56
C LYS A 160 1.74 -9.27 4.27
N GLU A 161 0.77 -9.31 5.20
CA GLU A 161 -0.43 -10.13 5.06
C GLU A 161 -1.33 -9.66 3.90
N ILE A 162 -1.51 -8.35 3.72
CA ILE A 162 -2.29 -7.81 2.61
C ILE A 162 -1.65 -8.22 1.28
N LEU A 163 -0.35 -7.97 1.12
CA LEU A 163 0.36 -8.26 -0.13
C LEU A 163 0.42 -9.76 -0.41
N TYR A 164 0.62 -10.58 0.63
CA TYR A 164 0.62 -12.03 0.51
C TYR A 164 -0.74 -12.58 0.05
N ARG A 165 -1.83 -12.13 0.68
CA ARG A 165 -3.18 -12.57 0.32
C ARG A 165 -3.59 -12.12 -1.06
N GLU A 166 -3.28 -10.90 -1.44
CA GLU A 166 -3.54 -10.39 -2.79
C GLU A 166 -2.77 -11.17 -3.86
N LEU A 167 -1.49 -11.49 -3.61
CA LEU A 167 -0.72 -12.34 -4.51
C LEU A 167 -1.35 -13.73 -4.63
N LYS A 168 -1.66 -14.36 -3.49
CA LYS A 168 -2.25 -15.71 -3.46
C LYS A 168 -3.56 -15.78 -4.25
N GLU A 169 -4.49 -14.89 -3.97
CA GLU A 169 -5.79 -14.83 -4.65
C GLU A 169 -5.66 -14.65 -6.18
N ARG A 170 -4.68 -13.86 -6.62
CA ARG A 170 -4.40 -13.64 -8.04
C ARG A 170 -3.79 -14.87 -8.72
N LEU A 171 -2.91 -15.59 -8.01
CA LEU A 171 -2.37 -16.87 -8.48
C LEU A 171 -3.48 -17.92 -8.62
N GLU A 172 -4.34 -18.03 -7.63
CA GLU A 172 -5.49 -18.97 -7.64
C GLU A 172 -6.48 -18.67 -8.76
N ARG A 173 -6.67 -17.40 -9.14
CA ARG A 173 -7.49 -16.99 -10.28
C ARG A 173 -6.79 -17.12 -11.64
N GLY A 174 -5.52 -17.51 -11.67
CA GLY A 174 -4.76 -17.66 -12.91
C GLY A 174 -4.37 -16.33 -13.58
N GLU A 175 -4.29 -15.22 -12.83
CA GLU A 175 -3.97 -13.90 -13.40
C GLU A 175 -2.52 -13.77 -13.90
N PHE A 176 -1.68 -14.76 -13.67
CA PHE A 176 -0.27 -14.82 -14.07
C PHE A 176 0.05 -16.02 -14.98
N GLY A 177 -0.97 -16.73 -15.44
CA GLY A 177 -0.85 -17.87 -16.34
C GLY A 177 -1.04 -17.49 -17.81
#